data_00ba7afb9c8d481d650c3a9e7d02bfaa
#
_entry.id   00ba7afb9c8d481d650c3a9e7d02bfaa
#
_cell.length_a   1.000
_cell.length_b   1.000
_cell.length_c   1.000
_cell.angle_alpha   90.00
_cell.angle_beta   90.00
_cell.angle_gamma   90.00
#
_symmetry.space_group_name_H-M   'P 1'
#
loop_
_entity.id
_entity.type
_entity.pdbx_description
1 polymer ?
#
loop_
_entity_poly.entity_id
_entity_poly.type
_entity_poly.pdbx_seq_one_letter_code
_entity_poly.pdbx_strand_id
1 'polypeptide(L)'
;MEVSQTLLVITSLPDEASAQVLATTLVAERLAACVNVLAPCRSTYRWKGGIESAAEVPLLIKTTTERYQALETAIRARHPYELPEIIAVPIAHGLPEYLAWLVTETRAETRAETLAETANGNTFTC
;
A
#
# COMPACT_ATOMS: atom_id res chain seq x y z
N MET A 1 -15.21 -21.18 4.84
CA MET A 1 -14.97 -19.75 5.08
C MET A 1 -13.55 -19.41 4.70
N GLU A 2 -13.42 -18.39 3.86
CA GLU A 2 -12.08 -17.97 3.45
C GLU A 2 -11.42 -17.11 4.51
N VAL A 3 -10.13 -17.34 4.69
CA VAL A 3 -9.31 -16.51 5.57
C VAL A 3 -8.71 -15.41 4.70
N SER A 4 -8.80 -14.17 5.17
CA SER A 4 -8.19 -13.05 4.45
C SER A 4 -6.71 -13.29 4.28
N GLN A 5 -6.24 -13.17 3.06
CA GLN A 5 -4.82 -13.26 2.76
C GLN A 5 -4.21 -11.87 2.78
N THR A 6 -3.05 -11.75 3.42
CA THR A 6 -2.34 -10.48 3.47
C THR A 6 -1.38 -10.38 2.30
N LEU A 7 -1.25 -9.17 1.77
CA LEU A 7 -0.44 -8.91 0.57
C LEU A 7 0.53 -7.78 0.79
N LEU A 8 1.67 -7.87 0.13
CA LEU A 8 2.61 -6.77 0.00
C LEU A 8 2.52 -6.28 -1.43
N VAL A 9 2.06 -5.03 -1.60
CA VAL A 9 1.91 -4.42 -2.93
C VAL A 9 3.06 -3.45 -3.14
N ILE A 10 3.61 -3.47 -4.35
CA ILE A 10 4.74 -2.61 -4.70
C ILE A 10 4.33 -1.71 -5.86
N THR A 11 4.59 -0.42 -5.71
CA THR A 11 4.45 0.57 -6.78
C THR A 11 5.57 1.59 -6.59
N SER A 12 5.80 2.42 -7.61
CA SER A 12 6.83 3.46 -7.54
C SER A 12 6.29 4.76 -8.10
N LEU A 13 6.64 5.87 -7.46
CA LEU A 13 6.22 7.22 -7.86
C LEU A 13 7.46 8.00 -8.31
N PRO A 14 7.28 9.06 -9.10
CA PRO A 14 8.42 9.82 -9.59
C PRO A 14 9.13 10.68 -8.54
N ASP A 15 8.45 11.01 -7.44
CA ASP A 15 9.04 11.87 -6.42
C ASP A 15 8.45 11.57 -5.04
N GLU A 16 9.13 12.09 -4.01
CA GLU A 16 8.76 11.82 -2.64
C GLU A 16 7.43 12.48 -2.26
N ALA A 17 7.16 13.66 -2.79
CA ALA A 17 5.92 14.38 -2.45
C ALA A 17 4.69 13.62 -2.92
N SER A 18 4.69 13.16 -4.18
CA SER A 18 3.56 12.39 -4.69
C SER A 18 3.42 11.05 -4.00
N ALA A 19 4.56 10.43 -3.65
CA ALA A 19 4.55 9.17 -2.92
C ALA A 19 3.89 9.34 -1.55
N GLN A 20 4.23 10.40 -0.82
CA GLN A 20 3.67 10.65 0.49
C GLN A 20 2.18 10.96 0.43
N VAL A 21 1.73 11.70 -0.57
CA VAL A 21 0.30 12.00 -0.75
C VAL A 21 -0.46 10.70 -1.00
N LEU A 22 0.06 9.85 -1.88
CA LEU A 22 -0.58 8.56 -2.16
C LEU A 22 -0.63 7.70 -0.91
N ALA A 23 0.47 7.60 -0.16
CA ALA A 23 0.54 6.81 1.06
C ALA A 23 -0.53 7.23 2.06
N THR A 24 -0.65 8.53 2.30
CA THR A 24 -1.63 9.07 3.24
C THR A 24 -3.06 8.77 2.78
N THR A 25 -3.32 8.94 1.49
CA THR A 25 -4.65 8.68 0.92
C THR A 25 -5.06 7.22 1.08
N LEU A 26 -4.15 6.30 0.77
CA LEU A 26 -4.46 4.87 0.84
C LEU A 26 -4.75 4.42 2.26
N VAL A 27 -3.99 4.93 3.22
CA VAL A 27 -4.22 4.58 4.63
C VAL A 27 -5.50 5.23 5.15
N ALA A 28 -5.73 6.49 4.79
CA ALA A 28 -6.95 7.19 5.22
C ALA A 28 -8.21 6.52 4.72
N GLU A 29 -8.16 5.94 3.52
CA GLU A 29 -9.31 5.26 2.92
C GLU A 29 -9.39 3.78 3.30
N ARG A 30 -8.54 3.32 4.19
CA ARG A 30 -8.48 1.92 4.65
C ARG A 30 -8.22 0.92 3.53
N LEU A 31 -7.57 1.38 2.47
CA LEU A 31 -7.15 0.50 1.38
C LEU A 31 -5.81 -0.16 1.72
N ALA A 32 -5.08 0.41 2.65
CA ALA A 32 -3.83 -0.13 3.16
C ALA A 32 -3.76 0.08 4.65
N ALA A 33 -3.17 -0.86 5.37
CA ALA A 33 -2.93 -0.71 6.80
C ALA A 33 -1.66 0.11 7.05
N CYS A 34 -0.69 -0.03 6.15
CA CYS A 34 0.63 0.60 6.30
C CYS A 34 1.22 0.79 4.92
N VAL A 35 1.87 1.94 4.72
CA VAL A 35 2.63 2.20 3.50
C VAL A 35 4.01 2.72 3.90
N ASN A 36 5.04 2.02 3.43
CA ASN A 36 6.41 2.48 3.62
C ASN A 36 6.85 3.20 2.35
N VAL A 37 7.21 4.47 2.48
CA VAL A 37 7.79 5.24 1.39
C VAL A 37 9.30 5.11 1.51
N LEU A 38 9.93 4.48 0.54
CA LEU A 38 11.35 4.17 0.61
C LEU A 38 12.21 5.31 0.06
N ALA A 39 13.53 5.20 0.27
CA ALA A 39 14.46 6.14 -0.33
C ALA A 39 14.43 6.02 -1.85
N PRO A 40 14.73 7.09 -2.59
CA PRO A 40 14.76 7.02 -4.04
C PRO A 40 15.73 5.96 -4.54
N CYS A 41 15.34 5.30 -5.62
CA CYS A 41 16.19 4.33 -6.29
C CYS A 41 16.29 4.70 -7.77
N ARG A 42 17.17 4.03 -8.48
CA ARG A 42 17.27 4.19 -9.93
C ARG A 42 16.74 2.93 -10.59
N SER A 43 15.70 3.08 -11.40
CA SER A 43 15.08 1.98 -12.12
C SER A 43 15.55 1.99 -13.56
N THR A 44 15.92 0.83 -14.09
CA THR A 44 16.32 0.67 -15.47
C THR A 44 15.36 -0.31 -16.12
N TYR A 45 14.75 0.07 -17.23
CA TYR A 45 13.66 -0.69 -17.80
C TYR A 45 13.60 -0.50 -19.32
N ARG A 46 12.85 -1.38 -19.96
CA ARG A 46 12.64 -1.30 -21.40
C ARG A 46 11.31 -0.62 -21.67
N TRP A 47 11.32 0.40 -22.50
CA TRP A 47 10.11 1.16 -22.83
C TRP A 47 10.16 1.59 -24.30
N LYS A 48 9.10 1.24 -25.04
CA LYS A 48 8.93 1.64 -26.45
C LYS A 48 10.16 1.39 -27.29
N GLY A 49 10.74 0.20 -27.15
CA GLY A 49 11.85 -0.24 -27.96
C GLY A 49 13.24 0.20 -27.49
N GLY A 50 13.32 0.91 -26.39
CA GLY A 50 14.61 1.40 -25.87
C GLY A 50 14.81 1.05 -24.41
N ILE A 51 16.00 1.32 -23.93
CA ILE A 51 16.34 1.15 -22.52
C ILE A 51 16.37 2.53 -21.88
N GLU A 52 15.63 2.68 -20.78
CA GLU A 52 15.54 3.95 -20.07
C GLU A 52 15.90 3.75 -18.60
N SER A 53 16.26 4.84 -17.95
CA SER A 53 16.61 4.84 -16.56
C SER A 53 16.01 6.08 -15.91
N ALA A 54 15.42 5.93 -14.74
CA ALA A 54 14.79 7.05 -14.04
C ALA A 54 14.93 6.88 -12.54
N ALA A 55 14.95 8.01 -11.84
CA ALA A 55 14.88 8.00 -10.38
C ALA A 55 13.43 7.77 -9.98
N GLU A 56 13.20 6.90 -9.02
CA GLU A 56 11.85 6.57 -8.56
C GLU A 56 11.84 6.40 -7.05
N VAL A 57 10.66 6.59 -6.46
CA VAL A 57 10.45 6.39 -5.03
C VAL A 57 9.53 5.17 -4.86
N PRO A 58 10.07 4.03 -4.42
CA PRO A 58 9.25 2.84 -4.23
C PRO A 58 8.39 2.93 -2.97
N LEU A 59 7.20 2.31 -3.05
CA LEU A 59 6.30 2.17 -1.92
C LEU A 59 6.07 0.70 -1.65
N LEU A 60 6.12 0.32 -0.36
CA LEU A 60 5.70 -1.01 0.09
C LEU A 60 4.37 -0.83 0.81
N ILE A 61 3.33 -1.47 0.30
CA ILE A 61 1.96 -1.27 0.75
C ILE A 61 1.42 -2.58 1.31
N LYS A 62 0.97 -2.57 2.57
CA LYS A 62 0.44 -3.77 3.21
C LYS A 62 -1.07 -3.71 3.23
N THR A 63 -1.69 -4.72 2.62
CA THR A 63 -3.14 -4.78 2.45
C THR A 63 -3.62 -6.23 2.46
N THR A 64 -4.86 -6.45 2.07
CA THR A 64 -5.46 -7.79 2.01
C THR A 64 -6.00 -8.05 0.60
N THR A 65 -6.22 -9.34 0.30
CA THR A 65 -6.85 -9.73 -0.97
C THR A 65 -8.21 -9.09 -1.16
N GLU A 66 -8.95 -8.92 -0.08
CA GLU A 66 -10.29 -8.32 -0.15
C GLU A 66 -10.25 -6.87 -0.59
N ARG A 67 -9.18 -6.14 -0.24
CA ARG A 67 -9.07 -4.72 -0.58
C ARG A 67 -8.23 -4.48 -1.83
N TYR A 68 -7.59 -5.51 -2.36
CA TYR A 68 -6.61 -5.31 -3.44
C TYR A 68 -7.19 -4.61 -4.67
N GLN A 69 -8.37 -5.03 -5.14
CA GLN A 69 -8.92 -4.43 -6.35
C GLN A 69 -9.22 -2.94 -6.17
N ALA A 70 -9.78 -2.58 -5.02
CA ALA A 70 -10.03 -1.18 -4.71
C ALA A 70 -8.73 -0.39 -4.58
N LEU A 71 -7.71 -1.01 -4.01
CA LEU A 71 -6.38 -0.41 -3.88
C LEU A 71 -5.77 -0.14 -5.26
N GLU A 72 -5.79 -1.14 -6.13
CA GLU A 72 -5.24 -1.00 -7.47
C GLU A 72 -5.94 0.12 -8.24
N THR A 73 -7.26 0.18 -8.15
CA THR A 73 -8.06 1.22 -8.80
C THR A 73 -7.68 2.61 -8.28
N ALA A 74 -7.52 2.73 -6.96
CA ALA A 74 -7.15 4.01 -6.35
C ALA A 74 -5.75 4.46 -6.75
N ILE A 75 -4.79 3.53 -6.78
CA ILE A 75 -3.43 3.86 -7.20
C ILE A 75 -3.43 4.30 -8.65
N ARG A 76 -4.09 3.53 -9.52
CA ARG A 76 -4.11 3.83 -10.94
C ARG A 76 -4.73 5.19 -11.23
N ALA A 77 -5.77 5.56 -10.51
CA ALA A 77 -6.44 6.84 -10.70
C ALA A 77 -5.55 8.04 -10.36
N ARG A 78 -4.58 7.85 -9.47
CA ARG A 78 -3.72 8.92 -8.98
C ARG A 78 -2.29 8.86 -9.50
N HIS A 79 -1.95 7.79 -10.23
CA HIS A 79 -0.59 7.59 -10.69
C HIS A 79 -0.33 8.40 -11.97
N PRO A 80 0.81 9.12 -12.05
CA PRO A 80 1.09 9.95 -13.23
C PRO A 80 1.59 9.18 -14.45
N TYR A 81 2.00 7.92 -14.27
CA TYR A 81 2.56 7.15 -15.39
C TYR A 81 1.45 6.56 -16.27
N GLU A 82 1.74 6.46 -17.56
CA GLU A 82 0.86 5.79 -18.52
C GLU A 82 0.66 4.33 -18.12
N LEU A 83 1.74 3.66 -17.71
CA LEU A 83 1.70 2.26 -17.29
C LEU A 83 2.45 2.13 -15.96
N PRO A 84 1.76 2.25 -14.83
CA PRO A 84 2.43 2.13 -13.54
C PRO A 84 2.68 0.68 -13.17
N GLU A 85 3.77 0.45 -12.43
CA GLU A 85 3.99 -0.85 -11.79
C GLU A 85 3.05 -0.96 -10.59
N ILE A 86 2.19 -1.97 -10.60
CA ILE A 86 1.34 -2.29 -9.45
C ILE A 86 1.33 -3.79 -9.36
N ILE A 87 2.12 -4.35 -8.45
CA ILE A 87 2.22 -5.80 -8.29
C ILE A 87 2.01 -6.15 -6.83
N ALA A 88 1.57 -7.38 -6.59
CA ALA A 88 1.32 -7.86 -5.24
C ALA A 88 1.95 -9.23 -5.06
N VAL A 89 2.55 -9.44 -3.88
CA VAL A 89 3.02 -10.76 -3.48
C VAL A 89 2.31 -11.16 -2.21
N PRO A 90 1.95 -12.44 -2.07
CA PRO A 90 1.35 -12.92 -0.83
C PRO A 90 2.35 -12.88 0.32
N ILE A 91 1.88 -12.47 1.50
CA ILE A 91 2.69 -12.57 2.71
C ILE A 91 2.43 -13.96 3.25
N ALA A 92 3.40 -14.86 3.05
CA ALA A 92 3.22 -16.26 3.39
C ALA A 92 3.18 -16.52 4.90
N HIS A 93 3.98 -15.77 5.67
CA HIS A 93 4.09 -15.92 7.11
C HIS A 93 4.28 -14.57 7.75
N GLY A 94 3.81 -14.40 8.97
CA GLY A 94 4.01 -13.17 9.72
C GLY A 94 3.61 -13.35 11.18
N LEU A 95 3.97 -12.39 12.00
CA LEU A 95 3.57 -12.39 13.40
C LEU A 95 2.05 -12.34 13.47
N PRO A 96 1.37 -13.30 14.12
CA PRO A 96 -0.09 -13.36 14.09
C PRO A 96 -0.80 -12.08 14.52
N GLU A 97 -0.32 -11.43 15.56
CA GLU A 97 -0.92 -10.19 16.04
C GLU A 97 -0.78 -9.06 15.02
N TYR A 98 0.35 -9.01 14.32
CA TYR A 98 0.55 -8.00 13.29
C TYR A 98 -0.37 -8.23 12.09
N LEU A 99 -0.48 -9.49 11.65
CA LEU A 99 -1.36 -9.82 10.53
C LEU A 99 -2.83 -9.55 10.89
N ALA A 100 -3.22 -9.82 12.13
CA ALA A 100 -4.57 -9.51 12.59
C ALA A 100 -4.83 -8.00 12.58
N TRP A 101 -3.84 -7.21 13.01
CA TRP A 101 -3.93 -5.76 12.95
C TRP A 101 -4.10 -5.27 11.51
N LEU A 102 -3.33 -5.84 10.60
CA LEU A 102 -3.37 -5.48 9.19
C LEU A 102 -4.77 -5.71 8.60
N VAL A 103 -5.36 -6.87 8.92
CA VAL A 103 -6.71 -7.19 8.44
C VAL A 103 -7.74 -6.21 9.02
N THR A 104 -7.63 -5.93 10.32
CA THR A 104 -8.57 -5.03 10.99
C THR A 104 -8.53 -3.62 10.39
N GLU A 105 -7.34 -3.10 10.13
CA GLU A 105 -7.19 -1.72 9.66
C GLU A 105 -7.59 -1.53 8.20
N THR A 106 -7.74 -2.63 7.45
CA THR A 106 -8.15 -2.56 6.05
C THR A 106 -9.61 -2.91 5.83
N ARG A 107 -10.36 -3.22 6.90
CA ARG A 107 -11.79 -3.46 6.76
C ARG A 107 -12.52 -2.15 6.51
N ALA A 108 -13.71 -2.25 5.91
CA ALA A 108 -14.55 -1.08 5.72
C ALA A 108 -14.80 -0.42 7.07
N GLU A 109 -14.62 0.90 7.12
CA GLU A 109 -14.74 1.65 8.37
C GLU A 109 -16.17 1.71 8.85
N THR A 110 -16.36 1.48 10.17
CA THR A 110 -17.64 1.70 10.82
C THR A 110 -17.45 2.76 11.89
N ARG A 111 -18.54 3.39 12.30
CA ARG A 111 -18.48 4.42 13.33
C ARG A 111 -17.93 3.88 14.65
N ALA A 112 -18.32 2.66 15.01
CA ALA A 112 -17.85 2.04 16.25
C ALA A 112 -16.35 1.76 16.19
N GLU A 113 -15.85 1.30 15.08
CA GLU A 113 -14.42 1.03 14.89
C GLU A 113 -13.60 2.31 14.98
N THR A 114 -14.09 3.39 14.37
CA THR A 114 -13.40 4.66 14.42
C THR A 114 -13.26 5.17 15.86
N LEU A 115 -14.32 5.06 16.65
CA LEU A 115 -14.28 5.48 18.04
C LEU A 115 -13.34 4.61 18.87
N ALA A 116 -13.33 3.31 18.63
CA ALA A 116 -12.44 2.40 19.35
C ALA A 116 -10.96 2.70 19.05
N GLU A 117 -10.65 3.02 17.81
CA GLU A 117 -9.28 3.33 17.40
C GLU A 117 -8.78 4.61 18.08
N THR A 118 -9.62 5.63 18.15
CA THR A 118 -9.20 6.88 18.78
C THR A 118 -8.99 6.75 20.29
N ALA A 119 -9.61 5.76 20.91
CA ALA A 119 -9.46 5.52 22.35
C ALA A 119 -8.21 4.69 22.68
N ASN A 120 -7.61 4.05 21.71
CA ASN A 120 -6.46 3.19 21.94
C ASN A 120 -5.17 4.00 22.01
N GLY A 121 -4.55 4.03 23.20
CA GLY A 121 -3.34 4.79 23.42
C GLY A 121 -2.04 3.99 23.27
N ASN A 122 -2.09 2.78 22.79
CA ASN A 122 -0.90 1.95 22.66
C ASN A 122 0.06 2.47 21.59
N THR A 123 1.35 2.37 21.88
CA THR A 123 2.38 2.72 20.93
C THR A 123 2.50 1.63 19.87
N PHE A 124 2.56 2.03 18.63
CA PHE A 124 2.66 1.11 17.51
C PHE A 124 3.55 1.68 16.43
N THR A 125 4.37 0.81 15.81
CA THR A 125 5.21 1.18 14.66
C THR A 125 4.94 0.19 13.52
N CYS A 126 4.64 0.72 12.36
CA CYS A 126 4.32 -0.06 11.17
C CYS A 126 5.48 -0.96 10.69
#